data_984e98918d16a687d8746ffd265218bf
#
_entry.id   984e98918d16a687d8746ffd265218bf
#
_cell.length_a   1.000
_cell.length_b   1.000
_cell.length_c   1.000
_cell.angle_alpha   90.00
_cell.angle_beta   90.00
_cell.angle_gamma   90.00
#
_symmetry.space_group_name_H-M   'P 1'
#
loop_
_entity.id
_entity.type
_entity.pdbx_description
1 polymer ?
#
loop_
_entity_poly.entity_id
_entity_poly.type
_entity_poly.pdbx_seq_one_letter_code
_entity_poly.pdbx_strand_id
1 'polypeptide(L)'
;MPKAADCNIGDELPVMITEPITRHALAMYCGASGDHNPIHVDFDYAKEAGLDDVIAHGMLSMGYLGKMLTNWIPQKQIRSYQARFTAMTHIGETVSCSGRIANKWEEEGKWLARIELFAETPQFQTIIGEAEVFLD
;
A
#
# COMPACT_ATOMS: atom_id res chain seq x y z
N MET A 1 18.12 3.22 -9.54
CA MET A 1 17.78 4.13 -8.44
C MET A 1 17.36 5.47 -9.02
N PRO A 2 16.23 6.06 -8.62
CA PRO A 2 15.80 7.37 -9.10
C PRO A 2 16.80 8.46 -8.72
N LYS A 3 17.16 9.28 -9.71
CA LYS A 3 18.07 10.42 -9.52
C LYS A 3 17.28 11.70 -9.33
N ALA A 4 17.76 12.57 -8.46
CA ALA A 4 17.10 13.85 -8.22
C ALA A 4 16.92 14.69 -9.49
N ALA A 5 17.88 14.63 -10.41
CA ALA A 5 17.82 15.38 -11.67
C ALA A 5 16.69 14.92 -12.60
N ASP A 6 16.29 13.62 -12.48
CA ASP A 6 15.29 13.00 -13.37
C ASP A 6 13.88 12.99 -12.75
N CYS A 7 13.75 13.38 -11.49
CA CYS A 7 12.48 13.37 -10.76
C CYS A 7 11.90 14.77 -10.66
N ASN A 8 10.65 14.93 -11.08
CA ASN A 8 9.94 16.19 -11.04
C ASN A 8 8.67 16.09 -10.21
N ILE A 9 8.26 17.21 -9.60
CA ILE A 9 6.96 17.29 -8.92
C ILE A 9 5.86 17.00 -9.94
N GLY A 10 4.95 16.10 -9.59
CA GLY A 10 3.87 15.62 -10.45
C GLY A 10 4.16 14.33 -11.19
N ASP A 11 5.42 13.87 -11.21
CA ASP A 11 5.77 12.58 -11.84
C ASP A 11 5.07 11.44 -11.09
N GLU A 12 4.53 10.49 -11.86
CA GLU A 12 3.87 9.30 -11.35
C GLU A 12 4.85 8.14 -11.24
N LEU A 13 4.72 7.37 -10.16
CA LEU A 13 5.45 6.11 -9.98
C LEU A 13 4.81 5.02 -10.84
N PRO A 14 5.57 3.98 -11.25
CA PRO A 14 4.99 2.83 -11.93
C PRO A 14 3.90 2.16 -11.07
N VAL A 15 2.70 2.04 -11.62
CA VAL A 15 1.55 1.43 -10.96
C VAL A 15 1.77 -0.07 -10.79
N MET A 16 1.36 -0.60 -9.64
CA MET A 16 1.33 -2.03 -9.37
C MET A 16 -0.11 -2.46 -9.08
N ILE A 17 -0.58 -3.50 -9.76
CA ILE A 17 -1.91 -4.07 -9.55
C ILE A 17 -1.72 -5.51 -9.06
N THR A 18 -2.38 -5.86 -7.96
CA THR A 18 -2.29 -7.21 -7.38
C THR A 18 -3.19 -8.19 -8.12
N GLU A 19 -2.96 -9.48 -7.91
CA GLU A 19 -3.96 -10.50 -8.21
C GLU A 19 -5.19 -10.30 -7.31
N PRO A 20 -6.37 -10.82 -7.70
CA PRO A 20 -7.55 -10.77 -6.85
C PRO A 20 -7.29 -11.37 -5.46
N ILE A 21 -7.77 -10.69 -4.42
CA ILE A 21 -7.62 -11.16 -3.04
C ILE A 21 -8.41 -12.47 -2.85
N THR A 22 -7.74 -13.50 -2.34
CA THR A 22 -8.33 -14.81 -2.07
C THR A 22 -8.38 -15.12 -0.58
N ARG A 23 -9.32 -15.98 -0.16
CA ARG A 23 -9.37 -16.48 1.23
C ARG A 23 -8.07 -17.20 1.60
N HIS A 24 -7.48 -17.93 0.66
CA HIS A 24 -6.19 -18.60 0.87
C HIS A 24 -5.07 -17.59 1.18
N ALA A 25 -4.99 -16.50 0.42
CA ALA A 25 -4.00 -15.44 0.66
C ALA A 25 -4.17 -14.82 2.06
N LEU A 26 -5.42 -14.58 2.50
CA LEU A 26 -5.69 -14.05 3.83
C LEU A 26 -5.33 -15.03 4.93
N ALA A 27 -5.59 -16.33 4.76
CA ALA A 27 -5.19 -17.35 5.71
C ALA A 27 -3.66 -17.41 5.87
N MET A 28 -2.93 -17.33 4.77
CA MET A 28 -1.46 -17.27 4.79
C MET A 28 -0.95 -16.00 5.47
N TYR A 29 -1.57 -14.86 5.19
CA TYR A 29 -1.19 -13.59 5.81
C TYR A 29 -1.45 -13.58 7.32
N CYS A 30 -2.52 -14.21 7.80
CA CYS A 30 -2.75 -14.40 9.23
C CYS A 30 -1.55 -15.07 9.90
N GLY A 31 -1.04 -16.14 9.30
CA GLY A 31 0.12 -16.85 9.82
C GLY A 31 1.41 -16.04 9.77
N ALA A 32 1.62 -15.30 8.67
CA ALA A 32 2.82 -14.50 8.48
C ALA A 32 2.84 -13.24 9.34
N SER A 33 1.70 -12.58 9.51
CA SER A 33 1.59 -11.31 10.24
C SER A 33 1.34 -11.46 11.73
N GLY A 34 0.78 -12.59 12.16
CA GLY A 34 0.28 -12.79 13.53
C GLY A 34 -1.06 -12.11 13.79
N ASP A 35 -1.67 -11.48 12.80
CA ASP A 35 -3.03 -10.92 12.92
C ASP A 35 -4.06 -12.01 12.62
N HIS A 36 -4.54 -12.65 13.67
CA HIS A 36 -5.50 -13.77 13.62
C HIS A 36 -6.94 -13.34 13.89
N ASN A 37 -7.29 -12.07 13.68
CA ASN A 37 -8.67 -11.64 13.82
C ASN A 37 -9.56 -12.47 12.90
N PRO A 38 -10.57 -13.20 13.44
CA PRO A 38 -11.40 -14.11 12.65
C PRO A 38 -12.17 -13.44 11.51
N ILE A 39 -12.32 -12.12 11.53
CA ILE A 39 -12.98 -11.38 10.43
C ILE A 39 -12.27 -11.56 9.08
N HIS A 40 -11.01 -11.96 9.07
CA HIS A 40 -10.21 -12.16 7.87
C HIS A 40 -10.22 -13.61 7.36
N VAL A 41 -10.63 -14.58 8.16
CA VAL A 41 -10.49 -16.01 7.83
C VAL A 41 -11.73 -16.86 8.10
N ASP A 42 -12.61 -16.42 8.99
CA ASP A 42 -13.80 -17.17 9.38
C ASP A 42 -15.03 -16.55 8.72
N PHE A 43 -15.54 -17.25 7.70
CA PHE A 43 -16.70 -16.81 6.94
C PHE A 43 -17.94 -16.66 7.85
N ASP A 44 -18.18 -17.60 8.76
CA ASP A 44 -19.35 -17.55 9.65
C ASP A 44 -19.25 -16.35 10.60
N TYR A 45 -18.05 -16.09 11.13
CA TYR A 45 -17.80 -14.91 11.95
C TYR A 45 -18.06 -13.61 11.19
N ALA A 46 -17.56 -13.52 9.94
CA ALA A 46 -17.78 -12.34 9.10
C ALA A 46 -19.27 -12.12 8.82
N LYS A 47 -20.02 -13.17 8.54
CA LYS A 47 -21.47 -13.11 8.33
C LYS A 47 -22.20 -12.62 9.59
N GLU A 48 -21.87 -13.13 10.76
CA GLU A 48 -22.43 -12.67 12.04
C GLU A 48 -22.10 -11.19 12.33
N ALA A 49 -20.93 -10.73 11.87
CA ALA A 49 -20.52 -9.33 11.97
C ALA A 49 -21.21 -8.40 10.93
N GLY A 50 -22.07 -8.93 10.08
CA GLY A 50 -22.82 -8.16 9.08
C GLY A 50 -22.12 -8.00 7.74
N LEU A 51 -21.05 -8.74 7.49
CA LEU A 51 -20.33 -8.74 6.22
C LEU A 51 -20.82 -9.87 5.30
N ASP A 52 -20.63 -9.70 3.99
CA ASP A 52 -20.99 -10.75 3.02
C ASP A 52 -19.95 -11.88 2.99
N ASP A 53 -18.71 -11.58 3.30
CA ASP A 53 -17.56 -12.49 3.31
C ASP A 53 -16.46 -11.92 4.22
N VAL A 54 -15.40 -12.70 4.42
CA VAL A 54 -14.19 -12.19 5.10
C VAL A 54 -13.60 -11.00 4.31
N ILE A 55 -12.90 -10.13 5.02
CA ILE A 55 -12.27 -8.95 4.43
C ILE A 55 -10.74 -9.03 4.55
N ALA A 56 -10.05 -8.36 3.65
CA ALA A 56 -8.60 -8.29 3.69
C ALA A 56 -8.12 -7.47 4.90
N HIS A 57 -6.97 -7.87 5.44
CA HIS A 57 -6.26 -7.05 6.43
C HIS A 57 -5.87 -5.72 5.78
N GLY A 58 -6.10 -4.61 6.47
CA GLY A 58 -5.62 -3.31 6.02
C GLY A 58 -4.11 -3.28 5.83
N MET A 59 -3.37 -3.92 6.75
CA MET A 59 -1.91 -4.01 6.68
C MET A 59 -1.40 -4.83 5.48
N LEU A 60 -2.19 -5.76 4.94
CA LEU A 60 -1.84 -6.46 3.69
C LEU A 60 -1.81 -5.46 2.52
N SER A 61 -2.83 -4.63 2.40
CA SER A 61 -2.88 -3.58 1.37
C SER A 61 -1.76 -2.55 1.56
N MET A 62 -1.43 -2.19 2.81
CA MET A 62 -0.28 -1.34 3.10
C MET A 62 1.03 -2.00 2.67
N GLY A 63 1.15 -3.32 2.84
CA GLY A 63 2.29 -4.10 2.36
C GLY A 63 2.41 -4.09 0.83
N TYR A 64 1.31 -4.22 0.10
CA TYR A 64 1.30 -4.10 -1.36
C TYR A 64 1.72 -2.70 -1.82
N LEU A 65 1.21 -1.66 -1.18
CA LEU A 65 1.60 -0.29 -1.48
C LEU A 65 3.09 -0.05 -1.20
N GLY A 66 3.60 -0.59 -0.09
CA GLY A 66 5.04 -0.57 0.21
C GLY A 66 5.88 -1.33 -0.80
N LYS A 67 5.37 -2.45 -1.33
CA LYS A 67 6.03 -3.19 -2.40
C LYS A 67 6.13 -2.36 -3.69
N MET A 68 5.06 -1.68 -4.06
CA MET A 68 5.09 -0.75 -5.21
C MET A 68 6.18 0.30 -5.01
N LEU A 69 6.28 0.88 -3.82
CA LEU A 69 7.30 1.87 -3.49
C LEU A 69 8.72 1.28 -3.59
N THR A 70 8.95 0.07 -3.05
CA THR A 70 10.26 -0.59 -3.09
C THR A 70 10.63 -1.16 -4.47
N ASN A 71 9.66 -1.34 -5.37
CA ASN A 71 9.94 -1.61 -6.78
C ASN A 71 10.56 -0.39 -7.48
N TRP A 72 10.26 0.79 -7.02
CA TRP A 72 10.74 2.04 -7.59
C TRP A 72 12.04 2.52 -6.94
N ILE A 73 12.16 2.39 -5.60
CA ILE A 73 13.32 2.89 -4.86
C ILE A 73 13.77 1.84 -3.81
N PRO A 74 15.07 1.66 -3.57
CA PRO A 74 15.54 0.74 -2.53
C PRO A 74 15.00 1.10 -1.15
N GLN A 75 14.61 0.09 -0.37
CA GLN A 75 14.04 0.28 0.97
C GLN A 75 14.89 1.16 1.88
N LYS A 76 16.23 1.06 1.80
CA LYS A 76 17.16 1.86 2.60
C LYS A 76 17.06 3.37 2.34
N GLN A 77 16.46 3.78 1.23
CA GLN A 77 16.23 5.18 0.88
C GLN A 77 14.91 5.72 1.42
N ILE A 78 14.08 4.90 2.01
CA ILE A 78 12.81 5.33 2.59
C ILE A 78 13.08 5.86 3.99
N ARG A 79 12.84 7.17 4.18
CA ARG A 79 12.96 7.83 5.48
C ARG A 79 11.73 7.60 6.34
N SER A 80 10.55 7.66 5.73
CA SER A 80 9.27 7.44 6.40
C SER A 80 8.23 6.86 5.45
N TYR A 81 7.31 6.10 6.00
CA TYR A 81 6.17 5.54 5.27
C TYR A 81 4.99 5.45 6.24
N GLN A 82 3.90 6.13 5.89
CA GLN A 82 2.69 6.14 6.70
C GLN A 82 1.46 6.06 5.82
N ALA A 83 0.40 5.51 6.38
CA ALA A 83 -0.85 5.29 5.66
C ALA A 83 -2.05 5.49 6.59
N ARG A 84 -3.15 5.94 5.99
CA ARG A 84 -4.46 5.98 6.62
C ARG A 84 -5.40 5.07 5.85
N PHE A 85 -6.09 4.20 6.57
CA PHE A 85 -7.08 3.28 6.00
C PHE A 85 -8.42 4.00 5.88
N THR A 86 -8.98 4.01 4.67
CA THR A 86 -10.19 4.79 4.36
C THR A 86 -11.38 3.92 3.95
N ALA A 87 -11.16 2.67 3.57
CA ALA A 87 -12.19 1.71 3.22
C ALA A 87 -11.65 0.27 3.30
N MET A 88 -12.57 -0.70 3.32
CA MET A 88 -12.25 -2.12 3.34
C MET A 88 -11.96 -2.67 1.94
N THR A 89 -11.08 -3.67 1.87
CA THR A 89 -10.84 -4.46 0.65
C THR A 89 -11.54 -5.82 0.79
N HIS A 90 -12.36 -6.16 -0.21
CA HIS A 90 -13.18 -7.36 -0.21
C HIS A 90 -12.53 -8.51 -0.99
N ILE A 91 -12.99 -9.73 -0.71
CA ILE A 91 -12.58 -10.92 -1.47
C ILE A 91 -12.88 -10.72 -2.96
N GLY A 92 -11.95 -11.15 -3.80
CA GLY A 92 -12.07 -11.07 -5.25
C GLY A 92 -11.64 -9.73 -5.86
N GLU A 93 -11.42 -8.71 -5.04
CA GLU A 93 -10.97 -7.42 -5.53
C GLU A 93 -9.47 -7.39 -5.79
N THR A 94 -9.05 -6.68 -6.83
CA THR A 94 -7.66 -6.31 -7.08
C THR A 94 -7.33 -5.02 -6.34
N VAL A 95 -6.09 -4.87 -5.90
CA VAL A 95 -5.59 -3.64 -5.28
C VAL A 95 -4.66 -2.95 -6.26
N SER A 96 -5.02 -1.75 -6.68
CA SER A 96 -4.22 -0.90 -7.55
C SER A 96 -3.43 0.08 -6.68
N CYS A 97 -2.11 -0.02 -6.75
CA CYS A 97 -1.18 0.81 -5.98
C CYS A 97 -0.56 1.86 -6.89
N SER A 98 -0.65 3.11 -6.50
CA SER A 98 -0.12 4.24 -7.26
C SER A 98 0.55 5.26 -6.36
N GLY A 99 1.35 6.12 -6.95
CA GLY A 99 2.02 7.18 -6.23
C GLY A 99 2.48 8.28 -7.17
N ARG A 100 2.70 9.46 -6.61
CA ARG A 100 3.23 10.60 -7.35
C ARG A 100 4.16 11.43 -6.47
N ILE A 101 5.10 12.09 -7.09
CA ILE A 101 6.00 13.03 -6.41
C ILE A 101 5.23 14.31 -6.12
N ALA A 102 4.94 14.58 -4.86
CA ALA A 102 4.19 15.76 -4.42
C ALA A 102 5.09 16.93 -4.07
N ASN A 103 6.32 16.66 -3.61
CA ASN A 103 7.29 17.68 -3.27
C ASN A 103 8.72 17.13 -3.42
N LYS A 104 9.67 18.04 -3.55
CA LYS A 104 11.09 17.72 -3.69
C LYS A 104 11.90 18.87 -3.10
N TRP A 105 12.88 18.55 -2.27
CA TRP A 105 13.72 19.56 -1.60
C TRP A 105 15.10 19.02 -1.29
N GLU A 106 16.01 19.91 -0.95
CA GLU A 106 17.35 19.57 -0.49
C GLU A 106 17.45 19.84 1.01
N GLU A 107 18.05 18.90 1.73
CA GLU A 107 18.26 18.97 3.18
C GLU A 107 19.64 18.40 3.50
N GLU A 108 20.48 19.21 4.10
CA GLU A 108 21.87 18.79 4.48
C GLU A 108 22.65 18.17 3.30
N GLY A 109 22.53 18.74 2.11
CA GLY A 109 23.22 18.26 0.91
C GLY A 109 22.64 17.00 0.28
N LYS A 110 21.47 16.55 0.74
CA LYS A 110 20.76 15.38 0.19
C LYS A 110 19.43 15.80 -0.40
N TRP A 111 19.10 15.22 -1.55
CA TRP A 111 17.79 15.41 -2.16
C TRP A 111 16.77 14.46 -1.54
N LEU A 112 15.61 14.98 -1.23
CA LEU A 112 14.46 14.23 -0.75
C LEU A 112 13.25 14.50 -1.64
N ALA A 113 12.34 13.53 -1.66
CA ALA A 113 11.03 13.69 -2.25
C ALA A 113 9.95 13.18 -1.28
N ARG A 114 8.81 13.87 -1.27
CA ARG A 114 7.59 13.38 -0.64
C ARG A 114 6.72 12.77 -1.72
N ILE A 115 6.34 11.53 -1.48
CA ILE A 115 5.52 10.73 -2.39
C ILE A 115 4.13 10.60 -1.79
N GLU A 116 3.11 11.02 -2.52
CA GLU A 116 1.71 10.70 -2.20
C GLU A 116 1.41 9.31 -2.72
N LEU A 117 0.80 8.47 -1.88
CA LEU A 117 0.56 7.06 -2.15
C LEU A 117 -0.93 6.74 -2.03
N PHE A 118 -1.42 5.91 -2.94
CA PHE A 118 -2.81 5.51 -2.99
C PHE A 118 -2.95 4.02 -3.26
N ALA A 119 -3.86 3.36 -2.53
CA ALA A 119 -4.33 2.02 -2.85
C ALA A 119 -5.83 2.08 -3.12
N GLU A 120 -6.25 1.45 -4.18
CA GLU A 120 -7.65 1.47 -4.64
C GLU A 120 -8.11 0.08 -5.05
N THR A 121 -9.37 -0.21 -4.78
CA THR A 121 -10.10 -1.33 -5.37
C THR A 121 -11.08 -0.78 -6.42
N PRO A 122 -11.74 -1.64 -7.22
CA PRO A 122 -12.76 -1.15 -8.14
C PRO A 122 -13.90 -0.35 -7.49
N GLN A 123 -14.12 -0.53 -6.17
CA GLN A 123 -15.20 0.15 -5.45
C GLN A 123 -14.74 1.40 -4.73
N PHE A 124 -13.58 1.36 -4.05
CA PHE A 124 -13.16 2.42 -3.13
C PHE A 124 -11.67 2.67 -3.16
N GLN A 125 -11.29 3.91 -2.81
CA GLN A 125 -9.96 4.20 -2.36
C GLN A 125 -9.82 3.67 -0.92
N THR A 126 -8.89 2.75 -0.69
CA THR A 126 -8.74 2.02 0.57
C THR A 126 -7.63 2.55 1.45
N ILE A 127 -6.61 3.17 0.84
CA ILE A 127 -5.48 3.78 1.55
C ILE A 127 -5.13 5.12 0.91
N ILE A 128 -4.89 6.11 1.76
CA ILE A 128 -4.18 7.34 1.43
C ILE A 128 -2.94 7.38 2.30
N GLY A 129 -1.78 7.48 1.68
CA GLY A 129 -0.52 7.45 2.39
C GLY A 129 0.49 8.44 1.86
N GLU A 130 1.63 8.48 2.50
CA GLU A 130 2.79 9.23 2.04
C GLU A 130 4.09 8.57 2.47
N ALA A 131 5.13 8.84 1.71
CA ALA A 131 6.48 8.45 2.07
C ALA A 131 7.43 9.62 1.81
N GLU A 132 8.49 9.69 2.61
CA GLU A 132 9.64 10.52 2.31
C GLU A 132 10.80 9.63 1.93
N VAL A 133 11.47 9.96 0.83
CA VAL A 133 12.55 9.16 0.28
C VAL A 133 13.75 10.02 -0.06
N PHE A 134 14.94 9.45 0.09
CA PHE A 134 16.17 10.06 -0.40
C PHE A 134 16.36 9.70 -1.87
N LEU A 135 16.69 10.70 -2.68
CA LEU A 135 17.04 10.53 -4.10
C LEU A 135 18.56 10.60 -4.28
N ASP A 136 19.08 9.97 -5.35
CA ASP A 136 20.52 10.12 -5.71
C ASP A 136 20.81 11.45 -6.38
#